data_457d1b8c03ea119c52325ffd9b6ef5f9
#
_entry.id   457d1b8c03ea119c52325ffd9b6ef5f9
#
_cell.length_a   1.000
_cell.length_b   1.000
_cell.length_c   1.000
_cell.angle_alpha   90.00
_cell.angle_beta   90.00
_cell.angle_gamma   90.00
#
_symmetry.space_group_name_H-M   'P 1'
#
loop_
_entity.id
_entity.type
_entity.pdbx_description
1 polymer ?
#
loop_
_entity_poly.entity_id
_entity_poly.type
_entity_poly.pdbx_seq_one_letter_code
_entity_poly.pdbx_strand_id
1 'polypeptide(L)'
;MLMVFTSLVAQVGVSTALQGMSDDIGRSMGIGFTVDTGENPASLKEASRFSRIPGVRKTVYERKTLAGVDGAHPVVPEHGPRLDSGLSTQVSVLGTTDSSLSEEFQSGLYRLEQGHHISGNGRNVLIHRDFARENGLSVGSTFQLSQEDRDSTVRVAGIFSGNVQAQSPMPSDASENLIYSGVQVVSALTGEERVGTIRCLSDNPQTLSAAMAQAKKIAGSKYGVTDDSARLSGVLQSVETVRDLVRMALLSVCLADVLVLGMALVFWIRSRIHEIGTLLALGIGKMQIIAQFAIETGLMAVAAALCSLGTGSLLSGYVSSLLLHDSGVAPLESLQVEALPPEQTLLILLLGCAVIAVALAVSCAAVLAKSPKSILSSMR
;
A
#
# COMPACT_ATOMS: atom_id res chain seq x y z
N MET A 1 -26.11 -3.18 20.88
CA MET A 1 -26.48 -2.76 19.52
C MET A 1 -25.47 -1.77 18.94
N LEU A 2 -25.18 -0.67 19.62
CA LEU A 2 -24.20 0.30 19.14
C LEU A 2 -22.85 -0.39 18.83
N MET A 3 -22.32 -1.22 19.72
CA MET A 3 -21.05 -1.94 19.53
C MET A 3 -21.06 -2.81 18.27
N VAL A 4 -22.14 -3.56 18.01
CA VAL A 4 -22.25 -4.39 16.80
C VAL A 4 -22.15 -3.56 15.52
N PHE A 5 -22.88 -2.46 15.45
CA PHE A 5 -22.81 -1.59 14.28
C PHE A 5 -21.46 -0.89 14.16
N THR A 6 -20.88 -0.43 15.28
CA THR A 6 -19.57 0.22 15.27
C THR A 6 -18.46 -0.74 14.84
N SER A 7 -18.48 -2.01 15.29
CA SER A 7 -17.50 -3.01 14.86
C SER A 7 -17.66 -3.38 13.37
N LEU A 8 -18.89 -3.45 12.85
CA LEU A 8 -19.14 -3.68 11.42
C LEU A 8 -18.67 -2.50 10.56
N VAL A 9 -18.94 -1.26 10.98
CA VAL A 9 -18.46 -0.07 10.28
C VAL A 9 -16.94 -0.02 10.28
N ALA A 10 -16.30 -0.28 11.42
CA ALA A 10 -14.84 -0.33 11.54
C ALA A 10 -14.25 -1.42 10.66
N GLN A 11 -14.86 -2.61 10.60
CA GLN A 11 -14.41 -3.72 9.76
C GLN A 11 -14.43 -3.36 8.28
N VAL A 12 -15.52 -2.79 7.79
CA VAL A 12 -15.62 -2.38 6.38
C VAL A 12 -14.66 -1.23 6.10
N GLY A 13 -14.57 -0.24 6.99
CA GLY A 13 -13.66 0.91 6.85
C GLY A 13 -12.19 0.48 6.75
N VAL A 14 -11.73 -0.38 7.66
CA VAL A 14 -10.36 -0.92 7.63
C VAL A 14 -10.12 -1.78 6.37
N SER A 15 -11.10 -2.63 6.00
CA SER A 15 -10.98 -3.45 4.79
C SER A 15 -10.87 -2.60 3.53
N THR A 16 -11.64 -1.52 3.42
CA THR A 16 -11.60 -0.58 2.29
C THR A 16 -10.29 0.20 2.26
N ALA A 17 -9.81 0.67 3.41
CA ALA A 17 -8.52 1.36 3.50
C ALA A 17 -7.35 0.46 3.07
N LEU A 18 -7.33 -0.80 3.51
CA LEU A 18 -6.31 -1.78 3.10
C LEU A 18 -6.42 -2.15 1.61
N GLN A 19 -7.62 -2.20 1.04
CA GLN A 19 -7.80 -2.39 -0.40
C GLN A 19 -7.30 -1.19 -1.19
N GLY A 20 -7.67 0.02 -0.80
CA GLY A 20 -7.18 1.25 -1.41
C GLY A 20 -5.65 1.31 -1.40
N MET A 21 -5.03 0.99 -0.27
CA MET A 21 -3.58 0.90 -0.14
C MET A 21 -2.96 -0.15 -1.07
N SER A 22 -3.55 -1.34 -1.17
CA SER A 22 -3.08 -2.39 -2.10
C SER A 22 -3.20 -1.96 -3.56
N ASP A 23 -4.31 -1.30 -3.92
CA ASP A 23 -4.54 -0.80 -5.28
C ASP A 23 -3.61 0.37 -5.63
N ASP A 24 -3.35 1.27 -4.68
CA ASP A 24 -2.43 2.38 -4.87
C ASP A 24 -0.97 1.92 -4.93
N ILE A 25 -0.56 0.95 -4.13
CA ILE A 25 0.73 0.28 -4.25
C ILE A 25 0.85 -0.37 -5.64
N GLY A 26 -0.18 -1.11 -6.07
CA GLY A 26 -0.19 -1.74 -7.39
C GLY A 26 -0.12 -0.75 -8.55
N ARG A 27 -0.76 0.43 -8.41
CA ARG A 27 -0.72 1.51 -9.42
C ARG A 27 0.57 2.32 -9.38
N SER A 28 1.07 2.64 -8.19
CA SER A 28 2.25 3.47 -8.02
C SER A 28 3.54 2.72 -8.36
N MET A 29 3.64 1.46 -7.98
CA MET A 29 4.80 0.62 -8.28
C MET A 29 4.86 0.14 -9.73
N GLY A 30 3.84 0.39 -10.55
CA GLY A 30 3.80 0.04 -11.97
C GLY A 30 4.03 -1.46 -12.18
N ILE A 31 2.96 -2.20 -12.36
CA ILE A 31 3.05 -3.61 -12.77
C ILE A 31 3.86 -3.69 -14.07
N GLY A 32 4.93 -4.47 -14.10
CA GLY A 32 5.82 -4.49 -15.24
C GLY A 32 6.77 -5.67 -15.28
N PHE A 33 7.65 -5.63 -16.25
CA PHE A 33 8.77 -6.54 -16.37
C PHE A 33 10.04 -5.79 -16.71
N THR A 34 11.15 -6.34 -16.29
CA THR A 34 12.48 -5.79 -16.55
C THR A 34 13.23 -6.69 -17.53
N VAL A 35 13.81 -6.08 -18.55
CA VAL A 35 14.74 -6.72 -19.48
C VAL A 35 16.15 -6.31 -19.08
N ASP A 36 16.91 -7.26 -18.60
CA ASP A 36 18.31 -7.08 -18.22
C ASP A 36 19.20 -7.49 -19.42
N THR A 37 20.05 -6.59 -19.82
CA THR A 37 20.97 -6.84 -20.95
C THR A 37 22.30 -7.44 -20.49
N GLY A 38 22.53 -7.58 -19.19
CA GLY A 38 23.75 -8.14 -18.61
C GLY A 38 25.01 -7.38 -19.03
N GLU A 39 26.06 -8.11 -19.36
CA GLU A 39 27.35 -7.55 -19.79
C GLU A 39 27.32 -6.91 -21.19
N ASN A 40 26.27 -7.16 -21.98
CA ASN A 40 26.14 -6.65 -23.35
C ASN A 40 25.00 -5.63 -23.47
N PRO A 41 25.21 -4.36 -23.10
CA PRO A 41 24.18 -3.35 -23.17
C PRO A 41 23.53 -3.26 -24.55
N ALA A 42 22.20 -3.13 -24.58
CA ALA A 42 21.42 -3.05 -25.81
C ALA A 42 21.56 -1.66 -26.45
N SER A 43 21.57 -1.59 -27.78
CA SER A 43 21.46 -0.32 -28.49
C SER A 43 20.04 0.28 -28.25
N LEU A 44 19.90 1.60 -28.33
CA LEU A 44 18.58 2.27 -28.22
C LEU A 44 17.58 1.73 -29.27
N LYS A 45 18.07 1.34 -30.46
CA LYS A 45 17.24 0.77 -31.50
C LYS A 45 16.71 -0.63 -31.14
N GLU A 46 17.49 -1.45 -30.45
CA GLU A 46 17.05 -2.74 -29.93
C GLU A 46 16.10 -2.54 -28.75
N ALA A 47 16.45 -1.65 -27.83
CA ALA A 47 15.62 -1.30 -26.67
C ALA A 47 14.23 -0.78 -27.07
N SER A 48 14.14 0.02 -28.15
CA SER A 48 12.87 0.55 -28.65
C SER A 48 11.89 -0.50 -29.18
N ARG A 49 12.33 -1.75 -29.41
CA ARG A 49 11.42 -2.85 -29.79
C ARG A 49 10.53 -3.26 -28.61
N PHE A 50 11.03 -3.14 -27.39
CA PHE A 50 10.27 -3.49 -26.19
C PHE A 50 9.17 -2.46 -25.89
N SER A 51 9.37 -1.18 -26.21
CA SER A 51 8.35 -0.15 -26.05
C SER A 51 7.15 -0.30 -26.99
N ARG A 52 7.28 -1.10 -28.06
CA ARG A 52 6.21 -1.34 -29.03
C ARG A 52 5.39 -2.59 -28.73
N ILE A 53 5.66 -3.29 -27.64
CA ILE A 53 4.91 -4.48 -27.25
C ILE A 53 3.51 -4.07 -26.82
N PRO A 54 2.45 -4.68 -27.35
CA PRO A 54 1.08 -4.44 -26.89
C PRO A 54 0.94 -4.73 -25.39
N GLY A 55 0.33 -3.80 -24.65
CA GLY A 55 0.19 -3.88 -23.18
C GLY A 55 1.32 -3.19 -22.40
N VAL A 56 2.35 -2.68 -23.06
CA VAL A 56 3.36 -1.79 -22.48
C VAL A 56 2.91 -0.35 -22.62
N ARG A 57 2.67 0.33 -21.51
CA ARG A 57 2.28 1.75 -21.46
C ARG A 57 3.49 2.68 -21.51
N LYS A 58 4.50 2.36 -20.72
CA LYS A 58 5.69 3.19 -20.58
C LYS A 58 6.93 2.31 -20.46
N THR A 59 8.02 2.78 -21.07
CA THR A 59 9.31 2.10 -20.99
C THR A 59 10.33 3.07 -20.40
N VAL A 60 11.06 2.61 -19.39
CA VAL A 60 12.16 3.34 -18.77
C VAL A 60 13.45 2.65 -19.16
N TYR A 61 14.39 3.41 -19.66
CA TYR A 61 15.73 2.94 -20.03
C TYR A 61 16.70 3.36 -18.94
N GLU A 62 17.51 2.43 -18.48
CA GLU A 62 18.48 2.67 -17.41
C GLU A 62 19.86 2.13 -17.79
N ARG A 63 20.91 2.86 -17.38
CA ARG A 63 22.29 2.41 -17.47
C ARG A 63 23.08 2.94 -16.29
N LYS A 64 23.71 2.04 -15.55
CA LYS A 64 24.60 2.38 -14.44
C LYS A 64 26.04 2.44 -14.93
N THR A 65 26.80 3.43 -14.47
CA THR A 65 28.24 3.54 -14.65
C THR A 65 28.89 4.14 -13.41
N LEU A 66 30.20 4.03 -13.32
CA LEU A 66 30.99 4.71 -12.29
C LEU A 66 31.64 5.97 -12.90
N ALA A 67 31.68 7.04 -12.16
CA ALA A 67 32.32 8.28 -12.57
C ALA A 67 33.07 8.94 -11.39
N GLY A 68 34.17 9.59 -11.69
CA GLY A 68 34.81 10.54 -10.79
C GLY A 68 34.00 11.83 -10.70
N VAL A 69 34.18 12.59 -9.65
CA VAL A 69 33.51 13.88 -9.45
C VAL A 69 34.57 14.95 -9.27
N ASP A 70 34.59 15.93 -10.17
CA ASP A 70 35.49 17.07 -10.05
C ASP A 70 34.82 18.22 -9.29
N GLY A 71 35.51 18.70 -8.26
CA GLY A 71 35.00 19.76 -7.39
C GLY A 71 34.06 19.29 -6.29
N ALA A 72 33.89 17.94 -6.13
CA ALA A 72 33.14 17.34 -5.03
C ALA A 72 33.79 16.01 -4.59
N HIS A 73 33.43 15.53 -3.40
CA HIS A 73 33.96 14.31 -2.83
C HIS A 73 32.82 13.33 -2.52
N PRO A 74 32.97 12.02 -2.80
CA PRO A 74 32.04 11.01 -2.35
C PRO A 74 31.93 11.01 -0.82
N VAL A 75 30.73 10.72 -0.32
CA VAL A 75 30.47 10.56 1.10
C VAL A 75 31.13 9.26 1.56
N VAL A 76 31.90 9.30 2.63
CA VAL A 76 32.50 8.10 3.24
C VAL A 76 31.49 7.50 4.21
N PRO A 77 30.94 6.30 3.96
CA PRO A 77 29.99 5.66 4.87
C PRO A 77 30.64 5.40 6.23
N GLU A 78 29.94 5.69 7.33
CA GLU A 78 30.46 5.50 8.70
C GLU A 78 30.85 4.05 9.01
N HIS A 79 30.31 3.06 8.32
CA HIS A 79 30.45 1.63 8.57
C HIS A 79 30.98 0.82 7.36
N GLY A 80 31.56 1.48 6.35
CA GLY A 80 32.10 0.82 5.14
C GLY A 80 33.59 0.48 5.25
N PRO A 81 34.10 -0.52 4.49
CA PRO A 81 35.51 -0.77 4.38
C PRO A 81 36.23 0.44 3.76
N ARG A 82 37.27 0.93 4.41
CA ARG A 82 38.14 1.97 3.84
C ARG A 82 39.06 1.30 2.82
N LEU A 83 38.72 1.44 1.56
CA LEU A 83 39.56 0.99 0.46
C LEU A 83 40.50 2.11 0.03
N ASP A 84 41.79 1.89 0.16
CA ASP A 84 42.86 2.79 -0.35
C ASP A 84 43.02 2.72 -1.89
N SER A 85 41.94 2.56 -2.62
CA SER A 85 41.95 2.43 -4.08
C SER A 85 41.27 3.62 -4.75
N GLY A 86 41.65 3.96 -5.98
CA GLY A 86 41.00 5.01 -6.77
C GLY A 86 39.47 4.84 -6.96
N LEU A 87 38.91 3.72 -6.48
CA LEU A 87 37.48 3.47 -6.41
C LEU A 87 36.77 4.23 -5.27
N SER A 88 37.52 4.68 -4.27
CA SER A 88 36.98 5.51 -3.17
C SER A 88 36.61 6.94 -3.59
N THR A 89 37.05 7.37 -4.76
CA THR A 89 36.79 8.71 -5.32
C THR A 89 35.68 8.71 -6.38
N GLN A 90 35.06 7.56 -6.61
CA GLN A 90 34.02 7.39 -7.64
C GLN A 90 32.62 7.34 -7.02
N VAL A 91 31.67 7.82 -7.79
CA VAL A 91 30.22 7.75 -7.50
C VAL A 91 29.52 6.85 -8.53
N SER A 92 28.43 6.24 -8.13
CA SER A 92 27.54 5.53 -9.08
C SER A 92 26.65 6.54 -9.79
N VAL A 93 26.67 6.52 -11.11
CA VAL A 93 25.78 7.33 -11.95
C VAL A 93 24.77 6.42 -12.64
N LEU A 94 23.49 6.57 -12.28
CA LEU A 94 22.38 5.86 -12.90
C LEU A 94 21.69 6.78 -13.90
N GLY A 95 21.97 6.58 -15.17
CA GLY A 95 21.25 7.24 -16.26
C GLY A 95 19.88 6.63 -16.43
N THR A 96 18.84 7.44 -16.33
CA THR A 96 17.45 7.00 -16.50
C THR A 96 16.68 7.99 -17.38
N THR A 97 15.65 7.50 -18.07
CA THR A 97 14.73 8.35 -18.83
C THR A 97 13.66 9.00 -17.94
N ASP A 98 13.39 8.43 -16.79
CA ASP A 98 12.45 8.98 -15.81
C ASP A 98 12.77 8.45 -14.39
N SER A 99 13.33 9.31 -13.55
CA SER A 99 13.72 8.94 -12.20
C SER A 99 12.53 8.73 -11.26
N SER A 100 11.34 9.29 -11.56
CA SER A 100 10.15 9.07 -10.73
C SER A 100 9.64 7.64 -10.79
N LEU A 101 10.07 6.89 -11.80
CA LEU A 101 9.69 5.50 -12.02
C LEU A 101 10.79 4.51 -11.62
N SER A 102 11.89 4.96 -11.04
CA SER A 102 12.87 4.03 -10.49
C SER A 102 12.30 3.29 -9.28
N GLU A 103 12.76 2.06 -9.07
CA GLU A 103 12.23 1.15 -8.05
C GLU A 103 12.30 1.76 -6.65
N GLU A 104 13.39 2.46 -6.34
CA GLU A 104 13.65 3.04 -5.03
C GLU A 104 12.72 4.22 -4.71
N PHE A 105 12.37 5.05 -5.71
CA PHE A 105 11.39 6.12 -5.52
C PHE A 105 9.96 5.57 -5.45
N GLN A 106 9.65 4.55 -6.22
CA GLN A 106 8.32 3.95 -6.23
C GLN A 106 8.03 3.13 -4.96
N SER A 107 9.05 2.46 -4.43
CA SER A 107 8.94 1.73 -3.16
C SER A 107 8.94 2.63 -1.92
N GLY A 108 9.20 3.95 -2.09
CA GLY A 108 9.31 4.88 -0.98
C GLY A 108 10.65 4.80 -0.21
N LEU A 109 11.60 3.97 -0.67
CA LEU A 109 12.95 3.91 -0.10
C LEU A 109 13.70 5.23 -0.28
N TYR A 110 13.47 5.90 -1.43
CA TYR A 110 13.95 7.24 -1.69
C TYR A 110 12.80 8.23 -1.78
N ARG A 111 13.04 9.44 -1.27
CA ARG A 111 12.10 10.56 -1.31
C ARG A 111 12.76 11.79 -1.87
N LEU A 112 12.10 12.43 -2.83
CA LEU A 112 12.55 13.76 -3.32
C LEU A 112 12.23 14.82 -2.28
N GLU A 113 13.27 15.51 -1.77
CA GLU A 113 13.12 16.57 -0.76
C GLU A 113 13.01 17.95 -1.40
N GLN A 114 13.78 18.18 -2.47
CA GLN A 114 13.85 19.50 -3.13
C GLN A 114 13.97 19.32 -4.64
N GLY A 115 13.40 20.25 -5.39
CA GLY A 115 13.51 20.28 -6.84
C GLY A 115 12.46 19.38 -7.53
N HIS A 116 12.85 18.74 -8.62
CA HIS A 116 11.97 17.92 -9.44
C HIS A 116 12.71 16.69 -9.98
N HIS A 117 11.93 15.65 -10.28
CA HIS A 117 12.45 14.43 -10.91
C HIS A 117 13.02 14.70 -12.30
N ILE A 118 13.94 13.85 -12.71
CA ILE A 118 14.50 13.88 -14.07
C ILE A 118 13.48 13.21 -14.99
N SER A 119 13.10 13.91 -16.04
CA SER A 119 12.29 13.39 -17.13
C SER A 119 12.94 13.77 -18.46
N GLY A 120 13.21 12.77 -19.30
CA GLY A 120 13.78 12.98 -20.64
C GLY A 120 15.30 13.12 -20.69
N ASN A 121 15.77 13.68 -21.80
CA ASN A 121 17.19 13.76 -22.16
C ASN A 121 17.79 15.11 -21.77
N GLY A 122 18.32 15.23 -20.58
CA GLY A 122 18.99 16.45 -20.13
C GLY A 122 20.27 16.16 -19.34
N ARG A 123 21.06 17.21 -19.08
CA ARG A 123 22.23 17.14 -18.19
C ARG A 123 21.86 17.42 -16.73
N ASN A 124 20.63 17.16 -16.37
CA ASN A 124 20.11 17.29 -15.03
C ASN A 124 20.40 16.06 -14.20
N VAL A 125 20.70 16.25 -12.92
CA VAL A 125 20.98 15.16 -11.97
C VAL A 125 20.18 15.33 -10.68
N LEU A 126 19.84 14.18 -10.05
CA LEU A 126 19.42 14.14 -8.66
C LEU A 126 20.59 13.62 -7.83
N ILE A 127 20.85 14.27 -6.73
CA ILE A 127 21.90 13.90 -5.78
C ILE A 127 21.32 13.60 -4.41
N HIS A 128 21.97 12.73 -3.67
CA HIS A 128 21.57 12.44 -2.30
C HIS A 128 21.80 13.65 -1.37
N ARG A 129 20.96 13.79 -0.36
CA ARG A 129 21.03 14.89 0.63
C ARG A 129 22.40 14.98 1.31
N ASP A 130 22.96 13.84 1.70
CA ASP A 130 24.24 13.81 2.41
C ASP A 130 25.40 14.19 1.47
N PHE A 131 25.34 13.75 0.19
CA PHE A 131 26.29 14.21 -0.83
C PHE A 131 26.18 15.72 -1.07
N ALA A 132 24.95 16.24 -1.14
CA ALA A 132 24.71 17.67 -1.30
C ALA A 132 25.26 18.48 -0.13
N ARG A 133 25.02 18.01 1.11
CA ARG A 133 25.49 18.67 2.34
C ARG A 133 27.02 18.66 2.45
N GLU A 134 27.67 17.53 2.21
CA GLU A 134 29.13 17.40 2.29
C GLU A 134 29.85 18.32 1.32
N ASN A 135 29.27 18.51 0.13
CA ASN A 135 29.87 19.28 -0.95
C ASN A 135 29.29 20.70 -1.11
N GLY A 136 28.41 21.14 -0.21
CA GLY A 136 27.80 22.47 -0.29
C GLY A 136 26.97 22.72 -1.55
N LEU A 137 26.40 21.64 -2.14
CA LEU A 137 25.61 21.70 -3.36
C LEU A 137 24.12 21.94 -3.05
N SER A 138 23.46 22.69 -3.90
CA SER A 138 22.04 23.00 -3.84
C SER A 138 21.38 22.82 -5.20
N VAL A 139 20.05 22.81 -5.24
CA VAL A 139 19.31 22.80 -6.51
C VAL A 139 19.74 23.97 -7.39
N GLY A 140 20.15 23.70 -8.61
CA GLY A 140 20.70 24.65 -9.55
C GLY A 140 22.24 24.69 -9.62
N SER A 141 22.97 24.14 -8.62
CA SER A 141 24.42 24.00 -8.66
C SER A 141 24.89 23.14 -9.83
N THR A 142 26.09 23.37 -10.32
CA THR A 142 26.73 22.60 -11.40
C THR A 142 28.04 22.00 -10.91
N PHE A 143 28.33 20.79 -11.34
CA PHE A 143 29.61 20.11 -11.11
C PHE A 143 29.96 19.23 -12.32
N GLN A 144 31.15 18.65 -12.33
CA GLN A 144 31.64 17.86 -13.45
C GLN A 144 31.75 16.39 -13.03
N LEU A 145 31.22 15.52 -13.88
CA LEU A 145 31.42 14.08 -13.80
C LEU A 145 32.46 13.68 -14.84
N SER A 146 33.42 12.85 -14.46
CA SER A 146 34.53 12.41 -15.30
C SER A 146 34.63 10.88 -15.35
N GLN A 147 34.87 10.33 -16.53
CA GLN A 147 35.15 8.92 -16.71
C GLN A 147 36.22 8.75 -17.81
N GLU A 148 37.38 8.22 -17.44
CA GLU A 148 38.55 8.17 -18.32
C GLU A 148 38.88 9.57 -18.85
N ASP A 149 38.90 9.79 -20.17
CA ASP A 149 39.18 11.07 -20.83
C ASP A 149 37.88 11.82 -21.24
N ARG A 150 36.73 11.49 -20.63
CA ARG A 150 35.44 12.11 -20.96
C ARG A 150 34.83 12.78 -19.75
N ASP A 151 34.39 13.98 -19.99
CA ASP A 151 33.77 14.84 -18.97
C ASP A 151 32.35 15.22 -19.35
N SER A 152 31.51 15.38 -18.34
CA SER A 152 30.15 15.87 -18.52
C SER A 152 29.79 16.84 -17.40
N THR A 153 29.56 18.09 -17.74
CA THR A 153 29.01 19.07 -16.79
C THR A 153 27.52 18.79 -16.58
N VAL A 154 27.12 18.65 -15.32
CA VAL A 154 25.76 18.35 -14.91
C VAL A 154 25.21 19.42 -13.97
N ARG A 155 23.88 19.56 -13.95
CA ARG A 155 23.18 20.52 -13.09
C ARG A 155 22.25 19.78 -12.13
N VAL A 156 22.31 20.14 -10.85
CA VAL A 156 21.43 19.60 -9.81
C VAL A 156 20.00 20.07 -10.05
N ALA A 157 19.11 19.14 -10.39
CA ALA A 157 17.68 19.38 -10.58
C ALA A 157 16.88 19.11 -9.33
N GLY A 158 17.37 18.23 -8.45
CA GLY A 158 16.73 17.93 -7.19
C GLY A 158 17.65 17.19 -6.23
N ILE A 159 17.21 17.15 -4.99
CA ILE A 159 17.89 16.49 -3.88
C ILE A 159 16.93 15.47 -3.30
N PHE A 160 17.41 14.25 -3.14
CA PHE A 160 16.62 13.15 -2.54
C PHE A 160 17.27 12.63 -1.26
N SER A 161 16.50 11.95 -0.44
CA SER A 161 16.94 11.25 0.76
C SER A 161 16.42 9.83 0.78
N GLY A 162 16.94 9.03 1.68
CA GLY A 162 16.61 7.64 1.88
C GLY A 162 17.85 6.76 1.85
N ASN A 163 17.73 5.56 2.35
CA ASN A 163 18.84 4.61 2.39
C ASN A 163 18.33 3.22 2.02
N VAL A 164 19.02 2.57 1.10
CA VAL A 164 18.85 1.15 0.84
C VAL A 164 19.81 0.43 1.78
N GLN A 165 19.27 -0.32 2.74
CA GLN A 165 20.06 -1.09 3.71
C GLN A 165 20.83 -2.27 3.08
N ALA A 166 21.31 -2.14 1.86
CA ALA A 166 22.26 -3.08 1.29
C ALA A 166 23.63 -2.76 1.86
N GLN A 167 24.22 -3.71 2.57
CA GLN A 167 25.66 -3.63 2.92
C GLN A 167 26.45 -3.67 1.61
N SER A 168 26.69 -2.49 1.04
CA SER A 168 27.48 -2.41 -0.17
C SER A 168 28.95 -2.60 0.14
N PRO A 169 29.64 -3.50 -0.54
CA PRO A 169 31.06 -3.69 -0.36
C PRO A 169 31.90 -2.51 -0.86
N MET A 170 31.31 -1.61 -1.67
CA MET A 170 32.01 -0.46 -2.25
C MET A 170 31.38 0.86 -1.84
N PRO A 171 32.18 1.90 -1.51
CA PRO A 171 31.66 3.25 -1.19
C PRO A 171 30.83 3.84 -2.33
N SER A 172 31.15 3.54 -3.59
CA SER A 172 30.43 4.00 -4.77
C SER A 172 29.02 3.44 -4.88
N ASP A 173 28.72 2.31 -4.24
CA ASP A 173 27.39 1.70 -4.25
C ASP A 173 26.49 2.19 -3.12
N ALA A 174 27.05 2.96 -2.18
CA ALA A 174 26.26 3.55 -1.10
C ALA A 174 25.20 4.51 -1.66
N SER A 175 24.03 4.54 -1.03
CA SER A 175 22.92 5.39 -1.45
C SER A 175 23.32 6.88 -1.50
N GLU A 176 24.19 7.28 -0.60
CA GLU A 176 24.73 8.64 -0.49
C GLU A 176 25.55 9.04 -1.71
N ASN A 177 26.17 8.07 -2.40
CA ASN A 177 27.00 8.26 -3.58
C ASN A 177 26.30 7.89 -4.90
N LEU A 178 24.98 7.68 -4.85
CA LEU A 178 24.19 7.45 -6.04
C LEU A 178 23.71 8.76 -6.64
N ILE A 179 24.01 8.98 -7.91
CA ILE A 179 23.57 10.12 -8.71
C ILE A 179 22.65 9.64 -9.80
N TYR A 180 21.39 10.07 -9.79
CA TYR A 180 20.49 9.87 -10.93
C TYR A 180 20.79 10.92 -11.99
N SER A 181 20.87 10.53 -13.25
CA SER A 181 21.13 11.40 -14.39
C SER A 181 20.24 11.09 -15.57
N GLY A 182 20.17 11.97 -16.56
CA GLY A 182 19.62 11.60 -17.87
C GLY A 182 20.53 10.59 -18.58
N VAL A 183 19.94 9.69 -19.39
CA VAL A 183 20.69 8.68 -20.16
C VAL A 183 21.80 9.30 -21.01
N GLN A 184 21.62 10.52 -21.50
CA GLN A 184 22.62 11.25 -22.28
C GLN A 184 23.92 11.54 -21.50
N VAL A 185 23.83 11.77 -20.19
CA VAL A 185 25.02 12.00 -19.36
C VAL A 185 25.87 10.73 -19.34
N VAL A 186 25.24 9.58 -19.08
CA VAL A 186 25.95 8.29 -19.10
C VAL A 186 26.50 7.98 -20.50
N SER A 187 25.74 8.26 -21.56
CA SER A 187 26.21 8.09 -22.94
C SER A 187 27.42 8.97 -23.25
N ALA A 188 27.46 10.21 -22.73
CA ALA A 188 28.60 11.10 -22.89
C ALA A 188 29.84 10.59 -22.15
N LEU A 189 29.67 10.06 -20.93
CA LEU A 189 30.75 9.51 -20.11
C LEU A 189 31.31 8.22 -20.71
N THR A 190 30.43 7.30 -21.15
CA THR A 190 30.85 6.00 -21.68
C THR A 190 31.23 6.04 -23.17
N GLY A 191 30.80 7.09 -23.90
CA GLY A 191 30.98 7.20 -25.37
C GLY A 191 30.06 6.30 -26.19
N GLU A 192 29.08 5.67 -25.57
CA GLU A 192 28.17 4.71 -26.22
C GLU A 192 26.71 4.98 -25.85
N GLU A 193 25.84 5.05 -26.86
CA GLU A 193 24.39 5.13 -26.67
C GLU A 193 23.80 3.73 -26.46
N ARG A 194 24.03 3.17 -25.30
CA ARG A 194 23.55 1.83 -24.95
C ARG A 194 22.78 1.85 -23.62
N VAL A 195 21.93 0.85 -23.43
CA VAL A 195 21.03 0.68 -22.29
C VAL A 195 21.36 -0.64 -21.60
N GLY A 196 21.49 -0.62 -20.28
CA GLY A 196 21.76 -1.79 -19.46
C GLY A 196 20.47 -2.50 -19.02
N THR A 197 19.47 -1.72 -18.65
CA THR A 197 18.19 -2.23 -18.15
C THR A 197 17.04 -1.52 -18.85
N ILE A 198 16.01 -2.29 -19.22
CA ILE A 198 14.81 -1.77 -19.87
C ILE A 198 13.62 -2.20 -19.01
N ARG A 199 12.99 -1.25 -18.34
CA ARG A 199 11.79 -1.51 -17.53
C ARG A 199 10.55 -1.17 -18.33
N CYS A 200 9.68 -2.15 -18.50
CA CYS A 200 8.43 -2.04 -19.24
C CYS A 200 7.25 -2.07 -18.27
N LEU A 201 6.53 -0.96 -18.15
CA LEU A 201 5.39 -0.80 -17.25
C LEU A 201 4.08 -1.06 -18.02
N SER A 202 3.18 -1.80 -17.38
CA SER A 202 1.84 -2.13 -17.88
C SER A 202 0.77 -1.65 -16.90
N ASP A 203 -0.40 -1.30 -17.39
CA ASP A 203 -1.55 -0.90 -16.55
C ASP A 203 -2.43 -2.08 -16.13
N ASN A 204 -2.25 -3.24 -16.77
CA ASN A 204 -3.15 -4.37 -16.57
C ASN A 204 -2.36 -5.68 -16.36
N PRO A 205 -2.55 -6.35 -15.21
CA PRO A 205 -1.92 -7.63 -14.92
C PRO A 205 -2.27 -8.72 -15.96
N GLN A 206 -3.47 -8.65 -16.55
CA GLN A 206 -3.92 -9.64 -17.54
C GLN A 206 -3.16 -9.55 -18.87
N THR A 207 -2.72 -8.35 -19.27
CA THR A 207 -1.93 -8.14 -20.48
C THR A 207 -0.45 -8.36 -20.24
N LEU A 208 0.02 -8.31 -18.98
CA LEU A 208 1.43 -8.44 -18.61
C LEU A 208 2.01 -9.78 -19.04
N SER A 209 1.31 -10.90 -18.79
CA SER A 209 1.80 -12.24 -19.15
C SER A 209 2.01 -12.40 -20.66
N ALA A 210 1.09 -11.84 -21.46
CA ALA A 210 1.22 -11.85 -22.93
C ALA A 210 2.37 -10.93 -23.40
N ALA A 211 2.51 -9.75 -22.79
CA ALA A 211 3.60 -8.82 -23.07
C ALA A 211 4.97 -9.44 -22.72
N MET A 212 5.08 -10.09 -21.57
CA MET A 212 6.29 -10.82 -21.18
C MET A 212 6.65 -11.97 -22.12
N ALA A 213 5.65 -12.75 -22.56
CA ALA A 213 5.89 -13.82 -23.53
C ALA A 213 6.43 -13.26 -24.85
N GLN A 214 5.94 -12.09 -25.27
CA GLN A 214 6.45 -11.40 -26.46
C GLN A 214 7.84 -10.80 -26.22
N ALA A 215 8.07 -10.22 -25.03
CA ALA A 215 9.39 -9.71 -24.64
C ALA A 215 10.45 -10.82 -24.64
N LYS A 216 10.13 -12.01 -24.11
CA LYS A 216 11.01 -13.18 -24.14
C LYS A 216 11.36 -13.63 -25.58
N LYS A 217 10.40 -13.54 -26.50
CA LYS A 217 10.68 -13.83 -27.93
C LYS A 217 11.63 -12.80 -28.56
N ILE A 218 11.47 -11.52 -28.22
CA ILE A 218 12.35 -10.44 -28.70
C ILE A 218 13.74 -10.55 -28.09
N ALA A 219 13.81 -10.85 -26.79
CA ALA A 219 15.05 -10.99 -26.03
C ALA A 219 15.88 -12.22 -26.47
N GLY A 220 15.22 -13.31 -26.86
CA GLY A 220 15.87 -14.57 -27.22
C GLY A 220 16.69 -15.12 -26.05
N SER A 221 17.92 -15.57 -26.38
CA SER A 221 18.91 -15.98 -25.37
C SER A 221 19.87 -14.85 -24.98
N LYS A 222 19.71 -13.66 -25.58
CA LYS A 222 20.65 -12.54 -25.41
C LYS A 222 20.37 -11.74 -24.13
N TYR A 223 19.11 -11.61 -23.74
CA TYR A 223 18.69 -10.76 -22.64
C TYR A 223 17.82 -11.54 -21.63
N GLY A 224 18.01 -11.25 -20.34
CA GLY A 224 17.15 -11.75 -19.28
C GLY A 224 15.82 -10.99 -19.23
N VAL A 225 14.70 -11.69 -19.09
CA VAL A 225 13.39 -11.06 -18.88
C VAL A 225 12.86 -11.53 -17.54
N THR A 226 12.75 -10.61 -16.61
CA THR A 226 12.31 -10.84 -15.21
C THR A 226 10.96 -10.19 -14.98
N ASP A 227 10.09 -10.88 -14.29
CA ASP A 227 8.81 -10.35 -13.84
C ASP A 227 9.02 -9.52 -12.59
N ASP A 228 8.75 -8.21 -12.66
CA ASP A 228 8.86 -7.32 -11.50
C ASP A 228 7.71 -7.54 -10.50
N SER A 229 6.59 -8.15 -10.95
CA SER A 229 5.48 -8.51 -10.07
C SER A 229 5.88 -9.58 -9.04
N ALA A 230 6.87 -10.40 -9.33
CA ALA A 230 7.38 -11.39 -8.38
C ALA A 230 8.10 -10.74 -7.19
N ARG A 231 8.76 -9.59 -7.38
CA ARG A 231 9.35 -8.79 -6.30
C ARG A 231 8.28 -8.08 -5.47
N LEU A 232 7.25 -7.58 -6.14
CA LEU A 232 6.04 -7.02 -5.53
C LEU A 232 5.23 -8.07 -4.76
N SER A 233 5.24 -9.33 -5.20
CA SER A 233 4.47 -10.40 -4.55
C SER A 233 4.84 -10.57 -3.09
N GLY A 234 6.10 -10.40 -2.70
CA GLY A 234 6.54 -10.45 -1.31
C GLY A 234 5.92 -9.33 -0.46
N VAL A 235 5.87 -8.11 -0.99
CA VAL A 235 5.26 -6.95 -0.30
C VAL A 235 3.74 -7.10 -0.27
N LEU A 236 3.12 -7.46 -1.41
CA LEU A 236 1.67 -7.70 -1.49
C LEU A 236 1.24 -8.86 -0.61
N GLN A 237 2.01 -9.95 -0.54
CA GLN A 237 1.73 -11.07 0.35
C GLN A 237 1.80 -10.67 1.83
N SER A 238 2.72 -9.78 2.20
CA SER A 238 2.78 -9.24 3.56
C SER A 238 1.53 -8.40 3.87
N VAL A 239 1.08 -7.56 2.93
CA VAL A 239 -0.15 -6.78 3.06
C VAL A 239 -1.39 -7.69 3.14
N GLU A 240 -1.46 -8.74 2.32
CA GLU A 240 -2.53 -9.75 2.38
C GLU A 240 -2.54 -10.49 3.72
N THR A 241 -1.37 -10.86 4.24
CA THR A 241 -1.27 -11.52 5.55
C THR A 241 -1.79 -10.62 6.67
N VAL A 242 -1.40 -9.34 6.67
CA VAL A 242 -1.90 -8.35 7.64
C VAL A 242 -3.41 -8.18 7.49
N ARG A 243 -3.92 -8.10 6.27
CA ARG A 243 -5.36 -8.01 5.97
C ARG A 243 -6.12 -9.20 6.52
N ASP A 244 -5.62 -10.41 6.33
CA ASP A 244 -6.26 -11.64 6.85
C ASP A 244 -6.24 -11.70 8.38
N LEU A 245 -5.14 -11.29 9.01
CA LEU A 245 -5.05 -11.18 10.48
C LEU A 245 -6.05 -10.16 11.02
N VAL A 246 -6.12 -8.97 10.43
CA VAL A 246 -7.10 -7.94 10.82
C VAL A 246 -8.52 -8.43 10.60
N ARG A 247 -8.80 -9.10 9.50
CA ARG A 247 -10.11 -9.69 9.22
C ARG A 247 -10.51 -10.75 10.25
N MET A 248 -9.60 -11.64 10.63
CA MET A 248 -9.85 -12.65 11.69
C MET A 248 -10.08 -11.98 13.05
N ALA A 249 -9.30 -10.98 13.41
CA ALA A 249 -9.49 -10.23 14.64
C ALA A 249 -10.86 -9.54 14.68
N LEU A 250 -11.25 -8.87 13.62
CA LEU A 250 -12.54 -8.19 13.52
C LEU A 250 -13.72 -9.17 13.52
N LEU A 251 -13.58 -10.32 12.87
CA LEU A 251 -14.59 -11.38 12.93
C LEU A 251 -14.76 -11.93 14.35
N SER A 252 -13.67 -12.09 15.11
CA SER A 252 -13.74 -12.54 16.50
C SER A 252 -14.46 -11.53 17.41
N VAL A 253 -14.20 -10.22 17.21
CA VAL A 253 -14.92 -9.14 17.92
C VAL A 253 -16.40 -9.15 17.55
N CYS A 254 -16.74 -9.27 16.27
CA CYS A 254 -18.13 -9.33 15.83
C CYS A 254 -18.88 -10.54 16.45
N LEU A 255 -18.23 -11.69 16.54
CA LEU A 255 -18.81 -12.88 17.19
C LEU A 255 -19.04 -12.64 18.69
N ALA A 256 -18.09 -12.03 19.36
CA ALA A 256 -18.23 -11.65 20.78
C ALA A 256 -19.38 -10.66 20.99
N ASP A 257 -19.50 -9.65 20.11
CA ASP A 257 -20.60 -8.68 20.16
C ASP A 257 -21.97 -9.32 19.98
N VAL A 258 -22.11 -10.30 19.06
CA VAL A 258 -23.35 -11.07 18.85
C VAL A 258 -23.72 -11.86 20.10
N LEU A 259 -22.74 -12.50 20.75
CA LEU A 259 -22.96 -13.24 21.99
C LEU A 259 -23.40 -12.33 23.13
N VAL A 260 -22.72 -11.20 23.31
CA VAL A 260 -23.05 -10.22 24.35
C VAL A 260 -24.45 -9.63 24.12
N LEU A 261 -24.75 -9.28 22.85
CA LEU A 261 -26.08 -8.77 22.49
C LEU A 261 -27.17 -9.81 22.73
N GLY A 262 -26.93 -11.07 22.34
CA GLY A 262 -27.87 -12.18 22.58
C GLY A 262 -28.14 -12.37 24.06
N MET A 263 -27.12 -12.38 24.91
CA MET A 263 -27.27 -12.46 26.36
C MET A 263 -28.06 -11.27 26.92
N ALA A 264 -27.73 -10.05 26.50
CA ALA A 264 -28.40 -8.82 26.92
C ALA A 264 -29.90 -8.87 26.57
N LEU A 265 -30.24 -9.30 25.35
CA LEU A 265 -31.62 -9.46 24.89
C LEU A 265 -32.37 -10.52 25.71
N VAL A 266 -31.73 -11.66 26.00
CA VAL A 266 -32.35 -12.70 26.87
C VAL A 266 -32.66 -12.15 28.27
N PHE A 267 -31.70 -11.43 28.87
CA PHE A 267 -31.93 -10.80 30.18
C PHE A 267 -33.03 -9.74 30.14
N TRP A 268 -33.05 -8.93 29.06
CA TRP A 268 -34.07 -7.89 28.89
C TRP A 268 -35.48 -8.46 28.71
N ILE A 269 -35.65 -9.51 27.87
CA ILE A 269 -36.92 -10.20 27.72
C ILE A 269 -37.33 -10.87 29.05
N ARG A 270 -36.35 -11.47 29.77
CA ARG A 270 -36.60 -12.14 31.02
C ARG A 270 -37.04 -11.18 32.15
N SER A 271 -36.53 -9.95 32.14
CA SER A 271 -36.95 -8.92 33.11
C SER A 271 -38.39 -8.48 32.90
N ARG A 272 -38.93 -8.62 31.69
CA ARG A 272 -40.33 -8.29 31.36
C ARG A 272 -41.27 -9.49 31.32
N ILE A 273 -40.89 -10.60 31.97
CA ILE A 273 -41.67 -11.85 31.92
C ILE A 273 -43.09 -11.69 32.52
N HIS A 274 -43.24 -10.79 33.51
CA HIS A 274 -44.54 -10.47 34.09
C HIS A 274 -45.47 -9.74 33.11
N GLU A 275 -44.94 -8.79 32.32
CA GLU A 275 -45.70 -8.10 31.28
C GLU A 275 -46.16 -9.10 30.18
N ILE A 276 -45.25 -10.00 29.79
CA ILE A 276 -45.56 -11.05 28.82
C ILE A 276 -46.65 -11.99 29.36
N GLY A 277 -46.58 -12.36 30.64
CA GLY A 277 -47.56 -13.20 31.32
C GLY A 277 -48.94 -12.57 31.38
N THR A 278 -49.05 -11.28 31.69
CA THR A 278 -50.34 -10.55 31.71
C THR A 278 -50.93 -10.40 30.29
N LEU A 279 -50.13 -10.10 29.29
CA LEU A 279 -50.59 -10.02 27.89
C LEU A 279 -51.11 -11.39 27.38
N LEU A 280 -50.42 -12.47 27.72
CA LEU A 280 -50.88 -13.85 27.40
C LEU A 280 -52.18 -14.22 28.12
N ALA A 281 -52.35 -13.75 29.38
CA ALA A 281 -53.57 -13.98 30.15
C ALA A 281 -54.80 -13.22 29.58
N LEU A 282 -54.52 -12.05 28.96
CA LEU A 282 -55.53 -11.25 28.25
C LEU A 282 -55.87 -11.84 26.85
N GLY A 283 -55.24 -12.96 26.45
CA GLY A 283 -55.51 -13.65 25.18
C GLY A 283 -54.71 -13.10 23.98
N ILE A 284 -53.72 -12.24 24.20
CA ILE A 284 -52.87 -11.71 23.11
C ILE A 284 -52.01 -12.84 22.57
N GLY A 285 -51.99 -13.01 21.26
CA GLY A 285 -51.24 -14.05 20.61
C GLY A 285 -49.71 -13.88 20.73
N LYS A 286 -48.99 -14.99 20.89
CA LYS A 286 -47.49 -14.98 20.99
C LYS A 286 -46.81 -14.19 19.89
N MET A 287 -47.30 -14.24 18.65
CA MET A 287 -46.76 -13.53 17.52
C MET A 287 -46.88 -12.01 17.65
N GLN A 288 -47.97 -11.52 18.27
CA GLN A 288 -48.16 -10.09 18.49
C GLN A 288 -47.20 -9.58 19.59
N ILE A 289 -46.91 -10.38 20.58
CA ILE A 289 -45.91 -10.06 21.62
C ILE A 289 -44.51 -10.01 21.00
N ILE A 290 -44.18 -11.00 20.16
CA ILE A 290 -42.89 -11.00 19.41
C ILE A 290 -42.77 -9.77 18.52
N ALA A 291 -43.83 -9.41 17.78
CA ALA A 291 -43.87 -8.23 16.93
C ALA A 291 -43.66 -6.94 17.72
N GLN A 292 -44.23 -6.79 18.89
CA GLN A 292 -44.02 -5.65 19.76
C GLN A 292 -42.55 -5.51 20.20
N PHE A 293 -41.93 -6.61 20.65
CA PHE A 293 -40.51 -6.61 20.98
C PHE A 293 -39.61 -6.37 19.77
N ALA A 294 -39.98 -6.87 18.58
CA ALA A 294 -39.26 -6.62 17.34
C ALA A 294 -39.28 -5.16 16.93
N ILE A 295 -40.43 -4.49 17.07
CA ILE A 295 -40.55 -3.06 16.76
C ILE A 295 -39.73 -2.21 17.76
N GLU A 296 -39.82 -2.50 19.05
CA GLU A 296 -39.08 -1.79 20.11
C GLU A 296 -37.57 -1.96 19.92
N THR A 297 -37.12 -3.19 19.68
CA THR A 297 -35.70 -3.52 19.37
C THR A 297 -35.25 -2.89 18.05
N GLY A 298 -36.11 -2.89 17.03
CA GLY A 298 -35.84 -2.29 15.74
C GLY A 298 -35.63 -0.78 15.82
N LEU A 299 -36.46 -0.06 16.60
CA LEU A 299 -36.29 1.37 16.83
C LEU A 299 -34.94 1.69 17.51
N MET A 300 -34.58 0.90 18.55
CA MET A 300 -33.28 1.04 19.22
C MET A 300 -32.12 0.71 18.26
N ALA A 301 -32.29 -0.26 17.37
CA ALA A 301 -31.31 -0.62 16.36
C ALA A 301 -31.05 0.49 15.35
N VAL A 302 -32.11 1.16 14.87
CA VAL A 302 -32.00 2.31 13.96
C VAL A 302 -31.25 3.46 14.63
N ALA A 303 -31.59 3.81 15.87
CA ALA A 303 -30.88 4.84 16.62
C ALA A 303 -29.39 4.49 16.81
N ALA A 304 -29.11 3.23 17.18
CA ALA A 304 -27.74 2.74 17.32
C ALA A 304 -26.96 2.76 16.00
N ALA A 305 -27.60 2.41 14.88
CA ALA A 305 -27.00 2.44 13.56
C ALA A 305 -26.60 3.87 13.14
N LEU A 306 -27.47 4.85 13.35
CA LEU A 306 -27.17 6.25 13.06
C LEU A 306 -26.00 6.79 13.91
N CYS A 307 -25.96 6.48 15.19
CA CYS A 307 -24.84 6.84 16.05
C CYS A 307 -23.53 6.12 15.66
N SER A 308 -23.62 4.87 15.19
CA SER A 308 -22.44 4.07 14.85
C SER A 308 -21.73 4.55 13.59
N LEU A 309 -22.42 5.20 12.66
CA LEU A 309 -21.79 5.78 11.48
C LEU A 309 -20.76 6.84 11.85
N GLY A 310 -21.06 7.68 12.86
CA GLY A 310 -20.11 8.67 13.36
C GLY A 310 -18.98 8.04 14.19
N THR A 311 -19.30 7.16 15.14
CA THR A 311 -18.29 6.53 16.01
C THR A 311 -17.42 5.52 15.24
N GLY A 312 -18.00 4.82 14.26
CA GLY A 312 -17.29 3.83 13.45
C GLY A 312 -16.25 4.47 12.53
N SER A 313 -16.55 5.62 11.92
CA SER A 313 -15.59 6.37 11.11
C SER A 313 -14.42 6.90 11.95
N LEU A 314 -14.67 7.40 13.15
CA LEU A 314 -13.62 7.83 14.08
C LEU A 314 -12.73 6.66 14.51
N LEU A 315 -13.33 5.51 14.81
CA LEU A 315 -12.59 4.31 15.22
C LEU A 315 -11.77 3.74 14.08
N SER A 316 -12.29 3.70 12.87
CA SER A 316 -11.53 3.23 11.68
C SER A 316 -10.32 4.12 11.42
N GLY A 317 -10.46 5.44 11.54
CA GLY A 317 -9.34 6.38 11.44
C GLY A 317 -8.27 6.15 12.52
N TYR A 318 -8.68 5.92 13.75
CA TYR A 318 -7.74 5.66 14.86
C TYR A 318 -7.01 4.32 14.68
N VAL A 319 -7.71 3.25 14.33
CA VAL A 319 -7.09 1.94 14.07
C VAL A 319 -6.14 2.00 12.88
N SER A 320 -6.52 2.68 11.81
CA SER A 320 -5.65 2.89 10.65
C SER A 320 -4.38 3.65 11.04
N SER A 321 -4.50 4.72 11.82
CA SER A 321 -3.32 5.50 12.26
C SER A 321 -2.38 4.69 13.17
N LEU A 322 -2.94 3.83 14.03
CA LEU A 322 -2.15 2.98 14.92
C LEU A 322 -1.37 1.89 14.17
N LEU A 323 -2.01 1.26 13.18
CA LEU A 323 -1.39 0.24 12.32
C LEU A 323 -0.28 0.83 11.43
N LEU A 324 -0.42 2.10 11.05
CA LEU A 324 0.50 2.78 10.15
C LEU A 324 1.70 3.41 10.87
N HIS A 325 1.54 3.78 12.15
CA HIS A 325 2.62 4.43 12.91
C HIS A 325 3.79 3.48 13.22
N ASP A 326 3.54 2.17 13.26
CA ASP A 326 4.54 1.15 13.62
C ASP A 326 5.25 0.54 12.40
N SER A 327 4.78 0.85 11.18
CA SER A 327 5.27 0.22 9.95
C SER A 327 6.41 0.95 9.23
N GLY A 328 6.85 2.12 9.72
CA GLY A 328 8.00 2.87 9.17
C GLY A 328 7.84 3.33 7.71
N VAL A 329 6.66 3.18 7.12
CA VAL A 329 6.34 3.62 5.76
C VAL A 329 5.79 5.05 5.84
N ALA A 330 6.58 6.01 5.37
CA ALA A 330 6.25 7.43 5.34
C ALA A 330 5.09 7.74 4.37
N PRO A 331 4.50 8.89 4.48
CA PRO A 331 3.42 9.39 5.30
C PRO A 331 2.07 9.26 4.60
N LEU A 332 1.19 8.57 5.22
CA LEU A 332 -0.23 8.52 4.86
C LEU A 332 -1.01 9.72 5.48
N GLU A 333 -0.38 10.89 5.54
CA GLU A 333 -1.03 12.15 5.95
C GLU A 333 -2.17 12.59 5.01
N SER A 334 -2.32 11.94 3.86
CA SER A 334 -3.39 12.22 2.89
C SER A 334 -4.55 11.24 2.90
N LEU A 335 -4.56 10.24 3.77
CA LEU A 335 -5.75 9.40 3.95
C LEU A 335 -6.83 10.22 4.68
N GLN A 336 -7.48 11.13 3.95
CA GLN A 336 -8.82 11.54 4.30
C GLN A 336 -9.65 10.26 4.34
N VAL A 337 -10.24 9.99 5.52
CA VAL A 337 -11.26 8.94 5.67
C VAL A 337 -12.39 9.33 4.72
N GLU A 338 -12.31 8.86 3.49
CA GLU A 338 -13.35 9.06 2.50
C GLU A 338 -14.63 8.46 3.09
N ALA A 339 -15.70 9.22 3.09
CA ALA A 339 -16.97 8.75 3.59
C ALA A 339 -17.32 7.44 2.87
N LEU A 340 -17.64 6.40 3.64
CA LEU A 340 -17.98 5.08 3.11
C LEU A 340 -18.97 5.21 1.95
N PRO A 341 -18.74 4.56 0.81
CA PRO A 341 -19.65 4.59 -0.32
C PRO A 341 -21.06 4.18 0.13
N PRO A 342 -22.11 4.81 -0.41
CA PRO A 342 -23.49 4.57 0.03
C PRO A 342 -23.91 3.10 -0.09
N GLU A 343 -23.33 2.36 -1.04
CA GLU A 343 -23.56 0.91 -1.23
C GLU A 343 -23.03 0.11 -0.05
N GLN A 344 -21.84 0.43 0.45
CA GLN A 344 -21.23 -0.26 1.60
C GLN A 344 -21.96 0.10 2.90
N THR A 345 -22.39 1.35 3.05
CA THR A 345 -23.20 1.79 4.19
C THR A 345 -24.53 1.03 4.25
N LEU A 346 -25.20 0.85 3.11
CA LEU A 346 -26.43 0.06 3.04
C LEU A 346 -26.20 -1.41 3.39
N LEU A 347 -25.12 -1.98 2.92
CA LEU A 347 -24.75 -3.39 3.22
C LEU A 347 -24.49 -3.60 4.72
N ILE A 348 -23.79 -2.68 5.37
CA ILE A 348 -23.56 -2.70 6.82
C ILE A 348 -24.90 -2.63 7.59
N LEU A 349 -25.79 -1.72 7.19
CA LEU A 349 -27.10 -1.60 7.79
C LEU A 349 -27.92 -2.89 7.66
N LEU A 350 -27.96 -3.49 6.48
CA LEU A 350 -28.67 -4.75 6.22
C LEU A 350 -28.08 -5.90 7.06
N LEU A 351 -26.76 -6.01 7.09
CA LEU A 351 -26.06 -7.08 7.84
C LEU A 351 -26.29 -6.89 9.35
N GLY A 352 -26.18 -5.68 9.87
CA GLY A 352 -26.46 -5.37 11.28
C GLY A 352 -27.90 -5.66 11.67
N CYS A 353 -28.85 -5.27 10.83
CA CYS A 353 -30.26 -5.61 11.04
C CYS A 353 -30.51 -7.13 11.02
N ALA A 354 -29.88 -7.86 10.13
CA ALA A 354 -29.97 -9.32 10.07
C ALA A 354 -29.42 -9.99 11.35
N VAL A 355 -28.27 -9.52 11.83
CA VAL A 355 -27.66 -10.01 13.10
C VAL A 355 -28.59 -9.77 14.28
N ILE A 356 -29.18 -8.58 14.39
CA ILE A 356 -30.09 -8.23 15.47
C ILE A 356 -31.39 -9.06 15.37
N ALA A 357 -31.92 -9.26 14.16
CA ALA A 357 -33.11 -10.06 13.95
C ALA A 357 -32.89 -11.53 14.35
N VAL A 358 -31.74 -12.11 14.02
CA VAL A 358 -31.36 -13.47 14.43
C VAL A 358 -31.19 -13.55 15.95
N ALA A 359 -30.48 -12.60 16.56
CA ALA A 359 -30.32 -12.56 18.02
C ALA A 359 -31.65 -12.42 18.75
N LEU A 360 -32.57 -11.59 18.24
CA LEU A 360 -33.91 -11.44 18.78
C LEU A 360 -34.73 -12.73 18.62
N ALA A 361 -34.72 -13.35 17.45
CA ALA A 361 -35.45 -14.59 17.18
C ALA A 361 -35.01 -15.71 18.11
N VAL A 362 -33.70 -15.90 18.29
CA VAL A 362 -33.12 -16.89 19.21
C VAL A 362 -33.52 -16.58 20.66
N SER A 363 -33.43 -15.30 21.06
CA SER A 363 -33.80 -14.89 22.43
C SER A 363 -35.29 -15.06 22.72
N CYS A 364 -36.16 -14.70 21.78
CA CYS A 364 -37.60 -14.93 21.89
C CYS A 364 -37.96 -16.42 21.90
N ALA A 365 -37.31 -17.22 21.03
CA ALA A 365 -37.54 -18.67 21.03
C ALA A 365 -37.16 -19.33 22.35
N ALA A 366 -36.03 -18.93 22.94
CA ALA A 366 -35.57 -19.46 24.25
C ALA A 366 -36.54 -19.16 25.41
N VAL A 367 -37.22 -18.00 25.38
CA VAL A 367 -38.16 -17.61 26.41
C VAL A 367 -39.58 -18.14 26.18
N LEU A 368 -40.08 -18.09 24.94
CA LEU A 368 -41.43 -18.49 24.56
C LEU A 368 -41.59 -20.01 24.31
N ALA A 369 -40.48 -20.75 24.21
CA ALA A 369 -40.51 -22.20 24.20
C ALA A 369 -41.04 -22.83 25.52
N LYS A 370 -40.94 -22.08 26.61
CA LYS A 370 -41.52 -22.51 27.89
C LYS A 370 -43.04 -22.39 27.84
N SER A 371 -43.74 -23.41 28.38
CA SER A 371 -45.19 -23.42 28.40
C SER A 371 -45.75 -22.30 29.30
N PRO A 372 -46.91 -21.71 28.99
CA PRO A 372 -47.50 -20.64 29.82
C PRO A 372 -47.67 -21.06 31.28
N LYS A 373 -47.91 -22.38 31.52
CA LYS A 373 -48.05 -22.96 32.86
C LYS A 373 -46.74 -22.90 33.66
N SER A 374 -45.59 -23.12 33.01
CA SER A 374 -44.27 -23.03 33.67
C SER A 374 -43.83 -21.61 33.93
N ILE A 375 -44.27 -20.64 33.10
CA ILE A 375 -44.02 -19.23 33.27
C ILE A 375 -44.79 -18.71 34.51
N LEU A 376 -46.07 -19.08 34.63
CA LEU A 376 -46.90 -18.70 35.80
C LEU A 376 -46.48 -19.38 37.09
N SER A 377 -45.97 -20.62 37.05
CA SER A 377 -45.48 -21.34 38.23
C SER A 377 -44.11 -20.85 38.74
N SER A 378 -43.29 -20.21 37.89
CA SER A 378 -42.00 -19.60 38.29
C SER A 378 -42.14 -18.20 38.87
N MET A 379 -43.37 -17.72 39.02
CA MET A 379 -43.74 -16.42 39.62
C MET A 379 -44.02 -16.51 41.13
N ARG A 380 -43.84 -17.70 41.77
CA ARG A 380 -44.01 -17.89 43.20
C ARG A 380 -42.69 -17.88 43.94
#